data_1d0bea3798db8393a5dafe39c4f83d43
#
_entry.id   1d0bea3798db8393a5dafe39c4f83d43
#
_cell.length_a   1.000
_cell.length_b   1.000
_cell.length_c   1.000
_cell.angle_alpha   90.00
_cell.angle_beta   90.00
_cell.angle_gamma   90.00
#
_symmetry.space_group_name_H-M   'P 1'
#
loop_
_entity.id
_entity.type
_entity.pdbx_description
1 polymer ?
#
loop_
_entity_poly.entity_id
_entity_poly.type
_entity_poly.pdbx_seq_one_letter_code
_entity_poly.pdbx_strand_id
1 'polypeptide(L)'
;MSTRLKAGDPAPDFAAPATDGSVLRLADFRGRKLVLYFYPMDDTPGCTKQACSLRDSNAEIAAKGAAILGVSAQGPESHQRFTEKFSLNFPLLA
;
A
#
# COMPACT_ATOMS: atom_id res chain seq x y z
N MET A 1 -4.31 -15.57 10.51
CA MET A 1 -3.87 -14.92 11.75
C MET A 1 -4.78 -13.75 12.05
N SER A 2 -5.33 -13.72 13.19
CA SER A 2 -6.18 -12.60 13.56
C SER A 2 -5.35 -11.56 14.30
N THR A 3 -5.40 -10.33 13.84
CA THR A 3 -4.82 -9.20 14.51
C THR A 3 -5.93 -8.46 15.23
N ARG A 4 -5.80 -8.30 16.53
CA ARG A 4 -6.84 -7.66 17.33
C ARG A 4 -6.52 -6.19 17.59
N LEU A 5 -6.18 -5.50 16.51
CA LEU A 5 -5.91 -4.08 16.58
C LEU A 5 -7.20 -3.29 16.56
N LYS A 6 -7.20 -2.21 17.30
CA LYS A 6 -8.29 -1.25 17.31
C LYS A 6 -7.72 0.15 17.21
N ALA A 7 -8.57 1.11 16.95
CA ALA A 7 -8.15 2.51 16.86
C ALA A 7 -7.46 2.95 18.15
N GLY A 8 -6.31 3.58 18.01
CA GLY A 8 -5.47 4.02 19.12
C GLY A 8 -4.35 3.07 19.48
N ASP A 9 -4.38 1.83 18.99
CA ASP A 9 -3.32 0.88 19.25
C ASP A 9 -2.09 1.18 18.40
N PRO A 10 -0.86 0.93 18.90
CA PRO A 10 0.33 1.04 18.07
C PRO A 10 0.30 0.04 16.92
N ALA A 11 0.69 0.47 15.72
CA ALA A 11 0.78 -0.42 14.58
C ALA A 11 1.94 -1.40 14.76
N PRO A 12 1.75 -2.71 14.43
CA PRO A 12 2.85 -3.66 14.45
C PRO A 12 3.93 -3.26 13.46
N ASP A 13 5.18 -3.51 13.82
CA ASP A 13 6.30 -3.30 12.93
C ASP A 13 6.20 -4.23 11.72
N PHE A 14 6.68 -3.76 10.57
CA PHE A 14 6.78 -4.61 9.39
C PHE A 14 8.00 -4.23 8.56
N ALA A 15 8.43 -5.17 7.74
CA ALA A 15 9.41 -4.96 6.68
C ALA A 15 8.98 -5.83 5.50
N ALA A 16 8.80 -5.24 4.34
CA ALA A 16 8.28 -5.98 3.19
C ALA A 16 8.85 -5.41 1.88
N PRO A 17 9.04 -6.29 0.85
CA PRO A 17 9.51 -5.81 -0.45
C PRO A 17 8.44 -5.00 -1.15
N ALA A 18 8.85 -3.89 -1.73
CA ALA A 18 8.01 -2.99 -2.51
C ALA A 18 8.19 -3.22 -4.01
N THR A 19 7.31 -2.61 -4.80
CA THR A 19 7.33 -2.75 -6.27
C THR A 19 8.61 -2.28 -6.93
N ASP A 20 9.34 -1.37 -6.32
CA ASP A 20 10.60 -0.86 -6.86
C ASP A 20 11.83 -1.70 -6.48
N GLY A 21 11.60 -2.83 -5.79
CA GLY A 21 12.67 -3.71 -5.33
C GLY A 21 13.28 -3.34 -3.97
N SER A 22 12.88 -2.23 -3.38
CA SER A 22 13.34 -1.85 -2.05
C SER A 22 12.54 -2.57 -0.97
N VAL A 23 13.05 -2.54 0.26
CA VAL A 23 12.33 -3.03 1.44
C VAL A 23 11.81 -1.82 2.21
N LEU A 24 10.50 -1.75 2.42
CA LEU A 24 9.88 -0.69 3.21
C LEU A 24 9.53 -1.19 4.60
N ARG A 25 9.74 -0.33 5.58
CA ARG A 25 9.49 -0.62 6.99
C ARG A 25 8.57 0.44 7.57
N LEU A 26 7.85 0.07 8.61
CA LEU A 26 7.00 1.04 9.32
C LEU A 26 7.81 2.26 9.77
N ALA A 27 9.04 2.05 10.23
CA ALA A 27 9.91 3.12 10.70
C ALA A 27 10.21 4.18 9.62
N ASP A 28 10.13 3.82 8.34
CA ASP A 28 10.37 4.75 7.24
C ASP A 28 9.29 5.83 7.13
N PHE A 29 8.16 5.64 7.80
CA PHE A 29 7.02 6.54 7.75
C PHE A 29 6.81 7.32 9.05
N ARG A 30 7.80 7.34 9.93
CA ARG A 30 7.71 8.12 11.16
C ARG A 30 7.55 9.61 10.86
N GLY A 31 6.65 10.25 11.60
CA GLY A 31 6.35 11.66 11.39
C GLY A 31 5.36 11.92 10.26
N ARG A 32 4.88 10.86 9.59
CA ARG A 32 3.87 10.98 8.52
C ARG A 32 2.69 10.07 8.82
N LYS A 33 1.53 10.47 8.33
CA LYS A 33 0.36 9.59 8.33
C LYS A 33 0.52 8.54 7.24
N LEU A 34 0.11 7.32 7.52
CA LEU A 34 0.21 6.21 6.59
C LEU A 34 -1.17 5.61 6.35
N VAL A 35 -1.58 5.57 5.08
CA VAL A 35 -2.77 4.84 4.66
C VAL A 35 -2.31 3.47 4.18
N LEU A 36 -2.56 2.46 4.98
CA LEU A 36 -2.20 1.08 4.69
C LEU A 36 -3.48 0.33 4.36
N TYR A 37 -3.59 -0.19 3.13
CA TYR A 37 -4.78 -0.94 2.76
C TYR A 37 -4.42 -2.34 2.27
N PHE A 38 -5.27 -3.29 2.59
CA PHE A 38 -5.09 -4.69 2.23
C PHE A 38 -6.09 -5.07 1.15
N TYR A 39 -5.64 -5.86 0.18
CA TYR A 39 -6.51 -6.35 -0.87
C TYR A 39 -6.09 -7.78 -1.24
N PRO A 40 -7.05 -8.62 -1.70
CA PRO A 40 -6.76 -10.04 -1.89
C PRO A 40 -5.95 -10.35 -3.16
N MET A 41 -6.21 -9.67 -4.27
CA MET A 41 -5.59 -10.00 -5.55
C MET A 41 -5.39 -8.78 -6.43
N ASP A 42 -4.22 -8.71 -7.09
CA ASP A 42 -3.96 -7.70 -8.12
C ASP A 42 -4.90 -7.92 -9.31
N ASP A 43 -5.27 -6.80 -9.96
CA ASP A 43 -6.00 -6.79 -11.24
C ASP A 43 -7.35 -7.50 -11.19
N THR A 44 -7.99 -7.54 -10.03
CA THR A 44 -9.41 -7.92 -9.95
C THR A 44 -10.27 -6.65 -10.02
N PRO A 45 -11.54 -6.73 -10.49
CA PRO A 45 -12.35 -5.53 -10.68
C PRO A 45 -12.47 -4.64 -9.45
N GLY A 46 -12.71 -5.21 -8.29
CA GLY A 46 -12.84 -4.45 -7.05
C GLY A 46 -11.52 -3.82 -6.60
N CYS A 47 -10.44 -4.61 -6.63
CA CYS A 47 -9.12 -4.13 -6.22
C CYS A 47 -8.58 -3.09 -7.21
N THR A 48 -8.81 -3.27 -8.50
CA THR A 48 -8.43 -2.30 -9.52
C THR A 48 -9.14 -0.98 -9.33
N LYS A 49 -10.44 -1.00 -9.08
CA LYS A 49 -11.22 0.22 -8.85
C LYS A 49 -10.71 0.97 -7.62
N GLN A 50 -10.43 0.26 -6.54
CA GLN A 50 -9.90 0.86 -5.32
C GLN A 50 -8.51 1.47 -5.55
N ALA A 51 -7.63 0.74 -6.23
CA ALA A 51 -6.28 1.21 -6.52
C ALA A 51 -6.29 2.46 -7.40
N CYS A 52 -7.11 2.48 -8.43
CA CYS A 52 -7.22 3.63 -9.31
C CYS A 52 -7.80 4.85 -8.59
N SER A 53 -8.76 4.64 -7.70
CA SER A 53 -9.32 5.71 -6.89
C SER A 53 -8.26 6.33 -5.97
N LEU A 54 -7.46 5.48 -5.32
CA LEU A 54 -6.36 5.95 -4.47
C LEU A 54 -5.27 6.64 -5.28
N ARG A 55 -4.95 6.13 -6.47
CA ARG A 55 -4.01 6.75 -7.39
C ARG A 55 -4.45 8.18 -7.73
N ASP A 56 -5.72 8.35 -8.06
CA ASP A 56 -6.25 9.65 -8.46
C ASP A 56 -6.28 10.64 -7.31
N SER A 57 -6.40 10.15 -6.07
CA SER A 57 -6.43 10.98 -4.86
C SER A 57 -5.06 11.15 -4.20
N ASN A 58 -4.02 10.48 -4.70
CA ASN A 58 -2.73 10.45 -4.02
C ASN A 58 -2.09 11.83 -3.86
N ALA A 59 -2.23 12.70 -4.85
CA ALA A 59 -1.69 14.05 -4.76
C ALA A 59 -2.30 14.83 -3.58
N GLU A 60 -3.60 14.72 -3.38
CA GLU A 60 -4.28 15.35 -2.25
C GLU A 60 -3.87 14.72 -0.92
N ILE A 61 -3.75 13.40 -0.89
CA ILE A 61 -3.35 12.65 0.31
C ILE A 61 -1.91 13.03 0.69
N ALA A 62 -1.00 13.10 -0.28
CA ALA A 62 0.37 13.49 -0.06
C ALA A 62 0.48 14.94 0.43
N ALA A 63 -0.35 15.83 -0.10
CA ALA A 63 -0.37 17.23 0.33
C ALA A 63 -0.78 17.38 1.80
N LYS A 64 -1.51 16.40 2.34
CA LYS A 64 -1.89 16.36 3.76
C LYS A 64 -0.87 15.63 4.64
N GLY A 65 0.29 15.30 4.10
CA GLY A 65 1.36 14.65 4.84
C GLY A 65 1.16 13.14 5.02
N ALA A 66 0.38 12.50 4.17
CA ALA A 66 0.11 11.06 4.25
C ALA A 66 0.73 10.32 3.07
N ALA A 67 1.10 9.06 3.30
CA ALA A 67 1.58 8.14 2.27
C ALA A 67 0.62 6.96 2.15
N ILE A 68 0.57 6.34 0.97
CA ILE A 68 -0.28 5.17 0.70
C ILE A 68 0.61 3.95 0.45
N LEU A 69 0.26 2.83 1.10
CA LEU A 69 0.86 1.52 0.81
C LEU A 69 -0.26 0.51 0.61
N GLY A 70 -0.20 -0.22 -0.50
CA GLY A 70 -1.08 -1.37 -0.72
C GLY A 70 -0.38 -2.65 -0.31
N VAL A 71 -1.09 -3.59 0.27
CA VAL A 71 -0.53 -4.87 0.73
C VAL A 71 -1.39 -6.02 0.26
N SER A 72 -0.77 -7.01 -0.34
CA SER A 72 -1.45 -8.23 -0.75
C SER A 72 -0.49 -9.41 -0.65
N ALA A 73 -1.02 -10.61 -0.64
CA ALA A 73 -0.22 -11.85 -0.58
C ALA A 73 0.42 -12.22 -1.91
N GLN A 74 0.14 -11.48 -2.98
CA GLN A 74 0.73 -11.76 -4.28
C GLN A 74 2.18 -11.29 -4.37
N GLY A 75 2.96 -11.90 -5.25
CA GLY A 75 4.39 -11.63 -5.32
C GLY A 75 4.75 -10.28 -5.97
N PRO A 76 6.02 -9.88 -5.85
CA PRO A 76 6.46 -8.59 -6.38
C PRO A 76 6.27 -8.43 -7.89
N GLU A 77 6.39 -9.50 -8.66
CA GLU A 77 6.20 -9.44 -10.12
C GLU A 77 4.76 -9.12 -10.49
N SER A 78 3.80 -9.71 -9.77
CA SER A 78 2.38 -9.42 -9.96
C SER A 78 2.08 -7.96 -9.62
N HIS A 79 2.61 -7.47 -8.52
CA HIS A 79 2.47 -6.08 -8.10
C HIS A 79 3.08 -5.12 -9.13
N GLN A 80 4.21 -5.47 -9.70
CA GLN A 80 4.86 -4.64 -10.72
C GLN A 80 4.01 -4.53 -11.97
N ARG A 81 3.46 -5.64 -12.45
CA ARG A 81 2.55 -5.64 -13.60
C ARG A 81 1.30 -4.81 -13.34
N PHE A 82 0.73 -4.94 -12.13
CA PHE A 82 -0.45 -4.19 -11.73
C PHE A 82 -0.15 -2.69 -11.69
N THR A 83 0.98 -2.31 -11.11
CA THR A 83 1.43 -0.93 -11.04
C THR A 83 1.60 -0.33 -12.44
N GLU A 84 2.24 -1.05 -13.34
CA GLU A 84 2.47 -0.57 -14.71
C GLU A 84 1.18 -0.47 -15.50
N LYS A 85 0.31 -1.47 -15.40
CA LYS A 85 -0.94 -1.52 -16.17
C LYS A 85 -1.86 -0.34 -15.84
N PHE A 86 -1.92 0.08 -14.61
CA PHE A 86 -2.82 1.14 -14.15
C PHE A 86 -2.10 2.42 -13.71
N SER A 87 -0.80 2.50 -13.97
CA SER A 87 0.01 3.68 -13.62
C SER A 87 -0.13 4.09 -12.16
N LEU A 88 -0.07 3.12 -11.26
CA LEU A 88 -0.19 3.38 -9.83
C LEU A 88 1.01 4.19 -9.35
N ASN A 89 0.75 5.19 -8.52
CA ASN A 89 1.75 6.13 -8.05
C ASN A 89 2.06 5.98 -6.55
N PHE A 90 1.86 4.78 -6.02
CA PHE A 90 2.19 4.44 -4.66
C PHE A 90 2.73 3.01 -4.61
N PRO A 91 3.54 2.67 -3.59
CA PRO A 91 4.13 1.33 -3.50
C PRO A 91 3.10 0.26 -3.14
N LEU A 92 3.34 -0.96 -3.65
CA LEU A 92 2.63 -2.15 -3.23
C LEU A 92 3.63 -3.07 -2.52
N LEU A 93 3.20 -3.66 -1.42
CA LEU A 93 4.02 -4.57 -0.62
C LEU A 93 3.57 -6.01 -0.82
N ALA A 94 4.51 -6.91 -0.87
CA ALA A 94 4.26 -8.34 -0.99
C ALA A 94 4.26 -9.04 0.36
#